data_9712f3685fdb0022319665cd18badb16
#
_entry.id   9712f3685fdb0022319665cd18badb16
#
_cell.length_a   1.000
_cell.length_b   1.000
_cell.length_c   1.000
_cell.angle_alpha   90.00
_cell.angle_beta   90.00
_cell.angle_gamma   90.00
#
_symmetry.space_group_name_H-M   'P 1'
#
loop_
_entity.id
_entity.type
_entity.pdbx_description
1 polymer ?
#
loop_
_entity_poly.entity_id
_entity_poly.type
_entity_poly.pdbx_seq_one_letter_code
_entity_poly.pdbx_strand_id
1 'polypeptide(L)'
;MPVGEEVILKTENARVRIIELGPNEIASMHSHNEVTDNMFCLSGKMSVRMKGPDEQTVLLPGQRCTVAQGRVHQVVNEEATITTYLLVQGLGRYDFNVHKS
;
A
#
# COMPACT_ATOMS: atom_id res chain seq x y z
N MET A 1 4.89 9.69 -5.32
CA MET A 1 5.02 9.97 -3.88
C MET A 1 3.65 10.24 -3.28
N PRO A 2 3.32 9.68 -2.11
CA PRO A 2 2.08 10.03 -1.43
C PRO A 2 2.04 11.53 -1.11
N VAL A 3 0.83 12.09 -1.08
CA VAL A 3 0.61 13.49 -0.70
C VAL A 3 0.94 13.70 0.77
N GLY A 4 0.68 12.69 1.61
CA GLY A 4 0.97 12.75 3.03
C GLY A 4 1.29 11.39 3.59
N GLU A 5 2.05 11.40 4.68
CA GLU A 5 2.44 10.20 5.39
C GLU A 5 2.58 10.52 6.88
N GLU A 6 2.00 9.68 7.71
CA GLU A 6 2.15 9.76 9.16
C GLU A 6 2.65 8.42 9.68
N VAL A 7 3.81 8.42 10.33
CA VAL A 7 4.35 7.21 10.96
C VAL A 7 3.75 7.09 12.36
N ILE A 8 2.99 6.01 12.60
CA ILE A 8 2.37 5.75 13.89
C ILE A 8 3.30 4.92 14.77
N LEU A 9 3.95 3.92 14.17
CA LEU A 9 4.84 3.01 14.89
C LEU A 9 5.92 2.52 13.93
N LYS A 10 7.15 2.48 14.41
CA LYS A 10 8.27 1.94 13.63
C LYS A 10 9.23 1.20 14.56
N THR A 11 9.50 -0.07 14.26
CA THR A 11 10.48 -0.89 14.92
C THR A 11 11.42 -1.48 13.88
N GLU A 12 12.37 -2.31 14.30
CA GLU A 12 13.28 -2.98 13.35
C GLU A 12 12.55 -3.88 12.37
N ASN A 13 11.40 -4.44 12.78
CA ASN A 13 10.71 -5.45 11.99
C ASN A 13 9.24 -5.16 11.75
N ALA A 14 8.76 -3.96 12.08
CA ALA A 14 7.38 -3.57 11.82
C ALA A 14 7.25 -2.06 11.61
N ARG A 15 6.30 -1.67 10.77
CA ARG A 15 5.98 -0.26 10.50
C ARG A 15 4.48 -0.11 10.37
N VAL A 16 3.93 0.93 10.99
CA VAL A 16 2.52 1.29 10.85
C VAL A 16 2.46 2.75 10.43
N ARG A 17 1.81 3.00 9.29
CA ARG A 17 1.70 4.36 8.75
C ARG A 17 0.30 4.62 8.25
N ILE A 18 -0.12 5.89 8.30
CA ILE A 18 -1.28 6.37 7.56
C ILE A 18 -0.73 7.07 6.33
N ILE A 19 -1.24 6.71 5.16
CA ILE A 19 -0.79 7.25 3.88
C ILE A 19 -1.96 7.91 3.18
N GLU A 20 -1.70 9.10 2.64
CA GLU A 20 -2.66 9.84 1.83
C GLU A 20 -2.21 9.83 0.37
N LEU A 21 -3.05 9.29 -0.50
CA LEU A 21 -2.84 9.34 -1.94
C LEU A 21 -3.62 10.51 -2.51
N GLY A 22 -2.95 11.33 -3.32
CA GLY A 22 -3.58 12.44 -3.99
C GLY A 22 -4.57 11.99 -5.07
N PRO A 23 -5.39 12.91 -5.57
CA PRO A 23 -6.34 12.60 -6.65
C PRO A 23 -5.61 11.98 -7.85
N ASN A 24 -6.13 10.85 -8.33
CA ASN A 24 -5.61 10.12 -9.49
C ASN A 24 -4.15 9.68 -9.36
N GLU A 25 -3.63 9.63 -8.15
CA GLU A 25 -2.25 9.21 -7.92
C GLU A 25 -2.06 7.72 -8.16
N ILE A 26 -1.00 7.39 -8.90
CA ILE A 26 -0.56 6.01 -9.13
C ILE A 26 0.80 5.86 -8.44
N ALA A 27 0.85 5.09 -7.37
CA ALA A 27 2.09 4.85 -6.65
C ALA A 27 3.03 3.96 -7.46
N SER A 28 4.31 3.95 -7.09
CA SER A 28 5.29 3.09 -7.75
C SER A 28 4.94 1.62 -7.60
N MET A 29 5.13 0.86 -8.68
CA MET A 29 5.06 -0.58 -8.60
C MET A 29 6.30 -1.10 -7.89
N HIS A 30 6.13 -1.91 -6.85
CA HIS A 30 7.24 -2.31 -5.98
C HIS A 30 6.96 -3.65 -5.28
N SER A 31 7.99 -4.14 -4.61
CA SER A 31 7.89 -5.32 -3.76
C SER A 31 8.74 -5.14 -2.51
N HIS A 32 8.47 -5.95 -1.50
CA HIS A 32 9.26 -6.04 -0.28
C HIS A 32 9.73 -7.48 -0.10
N ASN A 33 10.99 -7.66 0.30
CA ASN A 33 11.54 -9.02 0.41
C ASN A 33 11.02 -9.76 1.63
N GLU A 34 10.83 -9.08 2.75
CA GLU A 34 10.51 -9.74 4.02
C GLU A 34 9.17 -9.35 4.62
N VAL A 35 8.70 -8.12 4.38
CA VAL A 35 7.46 -7.68 5.02
C VAL A 35 6.23 -8.02 4.20
N THR A 36 5.16 -8.31 4.91
CA THR A 36 3.81 -8.44 4.35
C THR A 36 3.10 -7.11 4.56
N ASP A 37 2.40 -6.63 3.54
CA ASP A 37 1.61 -5.40 3.62
C ASP A 37 0.16 -5.74 3.95
N ASN A 38 -0.37 -5.12 4.99
CA ASN A 38 -1.80 -5.12 5.29
C ASN A 38 -2.31 -3.70 5.10
N MET A 39 -3.21 -3.51 4.16
CA MET A 39 -3.74 -2.21 3.79
C MET A 39 -5.22 -2.13 4.17
N PHE A 40 -5.57 -1.10 4.94
CA PHE A 40 -6.93 -0.85 5.39
C PHE A 40 -7.37 0.50 4.84
N CYS A 41 -8.36 0.51 3.96
CA CYS A 41 -8.89 1.78 3.44
C CYS A 41 -9.63 2.51 4.58
N LEU A 42 -9.26 3.76 4.81
CA LEU A 42 -9.88 4.59 5.85
C LEU A 42 -10.89 5.55 5.25
N SER A 43 -10.57 6.16 4.11
CA SER A 43 -11.47 7.08 3.41
C SER A 43 -11.17 7.06 1.93
N GLY A 44 -12.16 7.36 1.13
CA GLY A 44 -12.04 7.32 -0.33
C GLY A 44 -12.22 5.92 -0.89
N LYS A 45 -11.47 5.61 -1.92
CA LYS A 45 -11.51 4.31 -2.59
C LYS A 45 -10.15 4.05 -3.21
N MET A 46 -9.58 2.88 -2.98
CA MET A 46 -8.26 2.54 -3.50
C MET A 46 -8.28 1.21 -4.23
N SER A 47 -7.40 1.08 -5.22
CA SER A 47 -7.17 -0.18 -5.91
C SER A 47 -5.77 -0.66 -5.57
N VAL A 48 -5.64 -1.95 -5.30
CA VAL A 48 -4.35 -2.61 -5.11
C VAL A 48 -4.16 -3.56 -6.29
N ARG A 49 -3.20 -3.24 -7.14
CA ARG A 49 -2.85 -4.06 -8.30
C ARG A 49 -1.66 -4.93 -7.94
N MET A 50 -1.75 -6.21 -8.24
CA MET A 50 -0.72 -7.20 -7.90
C MET A 50 -0.37 -8.02 -9.12
N LYS A 51 0.86 -8.50 -9.16
CA LYS A 51 1.35 -9.39 -10.21
C LYS A 51 1.76 -10.74 -9.66
N GLY A 52 1.79 -11.74 -10.55
CA GLY A 52 2.19 -13.09 -10.25
C GLY A 52 1.21 -13.91 -9.43
N PRO A 53 -0.05 -14.08 -9.87
CA PRO A 53 -0.70 -13.63 -11.11
C PRO A 53 -1.22 -12.20 -11.01
N ASP A 54 -1.59 -11.65 -12.16
CA ASP A 54 -2.20 -10.33 -12.23
C ASP A 54 -3.55 -10.33 -11.53
N GLU A 55 -3.73 -9.38 -10.63
CA GLU A 55 -4.89 -9.30 -9.76
C GLU A 55 -5.15 -7.85 -9.40
N GLN A 56 -6.41 -7.49 -9.21
CA GLN A 56 -6.75 -6.16 -8.71
C GLN A 56 -7.85 -6.28 -7.66
N THR A 57 -7.63 -5.63 -6.53
CA THR A 57 -8.61 -5.58 -5.45
C THR A 57 -8.96 -4.12 -5.19
N VAL A 58 -10.26 -3.82 -5.18
CA VAL A 58 -10.75 -2.47 -4.85
C VAL A 58 -11.18 -2.46 -3.40
N LEU A 59 -10.70 -1.46 -2.64
CA LEU A 59 -11.04 -1.31 -1.24
C LEU A 59 -11.85 -0.04 -1.01
N LEU A 60 -12.99 -0.20 -0.36
CA LEU A 60 -13.80 0.88 0.19
C LEU A 60 -13.48 1.03 1.69
N PRO A 61 -13.87 2.15 2.33
CA PRO A 61 -13.57 2.34 3.75
C PRO A 61 -13.98 1.16 4.61
N GLY A 62 -13.04 0.71 5.46
CA GLY A 62 -13.23 -0.44 6.34
C GLY A 62 -12.80 -1.77 5.73
N GLN A 63 -12.50 -1.82 4.44
CA GLN A 63 -12.05 -3.05 3.79
C GLN A 63 -10.54 -3.18 3.83
N ARG A 64 -10.06 -4.41 3.77
CA ARG A 64 -8.65 -4.76 3.93
C ARG A 64 -8.15 -5.64 2.80
N CYS A 65 -6.88 -5.46 2.45
CA CYS A 65 -6.15 -6.31 1.51
C CYS A 65 -4.79 -6.65 2.09
N THR A 66 -4.35 -7.91 1.92
CA THR A 66 -3.02 -8.34 2.33
C THR A 66 -2.20 -8.67 1.10
N VAL A 67 -0.99 -8.09 1.04
CA VAL A 67 -0.03 -8.38 -0.03
C VAL A 67 1.14 -9.15 0.59
N ALA A 68 1.35 -10.37 0.13
CA ALA A 68 2.40 -11.24 0.64
C ALA A 68 3.80 -10.68 0.32
N GLN A 69 4.76 -11.03 1.15
CA GLN A 69 6.16 -10.68 0.89
C GLN A 69 6.59 -11.16 -0.49
N GLY A 70 7.42 -10.38 -1.15
CA GLY A 70 7.93 -10.68 -2.48
C GLY A 70 6.99 -10.40 -3.63
N ARG A 71 5.71 -10.14 -3.36
CA ARG A 71 4.73 -9.93 -4.42
C ARG A 71 4.80 -8.49 -4.93
N VAL A 72 4.96 -8.34 -6.24
CA VAL A 72 4.99 -7.04 -6.90
C VAL A 72 3.59 -6.44 -6.89
N HIS A 73 3.46 -5.20 -6.43
CA HIS A 73 2.15 -4.56 -6.29
C HIS A 73 2.25 -3.03 -6.43
N GLN A 74 1.09 -2.42 -6.57
CA GLN A 74 0.95 -0.99 -6.80
C GLN A 74 -0.38 -0.53 -6.22
N VAL A 75 -0.37 0.59 -5.51
CA VAL A 75 -1.61 1.20 -4.98
C VAL A 75 -2.00 2.36 -5.88
N VAL A 76 -3.28 2.44 -6.21
CA VAL A 76 -3.81 3.44 -7.13
C VAL A 76 -5.02 4.11 -6.52
N ASN A 77 -5.05 5.43 -6.59
CA ASN A 77 -6.23 6.23 -6.28
C ASN A 77 -6.82 6.74 -7.59
N GLU A 78 -7.92 6.15 -8.02
CA GLU A 78 -8.60 6.53 -9.25
C GLU A 78 -9.66 7.63 -9.04
N GLU A 79 -9.79 8.11 -7.81
CA GLU A 79 -10.78 9.13 -7.45
C GLU A 79 -10.24 10.54 -7.63
N ALA A 80 -11.15 11.49 -7.79
CA ALA A 80 -10.81 12.91 -7.89
C ALA A 80 -10.52 13.56 -6.53
N THR A 81 -10.58 12.79 -5.45
CA THR A 81 -10.33 13.25 -4.08
C THR A 81 -9.24 12.41 -3.43
N ILE A 82 -8.73 12.87 -2.30
CA ILE A 82 -7.70 12.14 -1.53
C ILE A 82 -8.28 10.84 -0.98
N THR A 83 -7.49 9.78 -1.08
CA THR A 83 -7.77 8.49 -0.44
C THR A 83 -6.76 8.27 0.68
N THR A 84 -7.24 7.86 1.85
CA THR A 84 -6.39 7.63 3.02
C THR A 84 -6.46 6.16 3.41
N TYR A 85 -5.31 5.55 3.68
CA TYR A 85 -5.28 4.17 4.13
C TYR A 85 -4.23 3.93 5.22
N LEU A 86 -4.52 2.93 6.07
CA LEU A 86 -3.60 2.46 7.08
C LEU A 86 -2.78 1.33 6.49
N LEU A 87 -1.46 1.45 6.59
CA LEU A 87 -0.52 0.44 6.09
C LEU A 87 0.22 -0.17 7.27
N VAL A 88 -0.03 -1.46 7.51
CA VAL A 88 0.64 -2.23 8.56
C VAL A 88 1.60 -3.19 7.88
N GLN A 89 2.90 -2.98 8.06
CA GLN A 89 3.95 -3.78 7.45
C GLN A 89 4.74 -4.54 8.51
N GLY A 90 4.84 -5.84 8.33
CA GLY A 90 5.57 -6.72 9.22
C GLY A 90 5.32 -8.19 8.86
N LEU A 91 5.92 -9.14 9.50
CA LEU A 91 7.12 -8.91 10.32
C LEU A 91 8.34 -9.17 9.45
N GLY A 92 9.36 -8.33 9.60
CA GLY A 92 10.56 -8.49 8.81
C GLY A 92 11.27 -7.17 8.58
N ARG A 93 12.45 -7.24 7.99
CA ARG A 93 13.23 -6.07 7.67
C ARG A 93 12.59 -5.34 6.50
N TYR A 94 12.34 -4.04 6.67
CA TYR A 94 11.74 -3.23 5.61
C TYR A 94 12.74 -2.96 4.49
N ASP A 95 12.28 -3.11 3.24
CA ASP A 95 12.96 -2.65 2.05
C ASP A 95 11.92 -2.21 1.03
N PHE A 96 12.35 -1.61 -0.07
CA PHE A 96 11.45 -1.09 -1.10
C PHE A 96 12.13 -1.26 -2.44
N ASN A 97 11.66 -2.24 -3.20
CA ASN A 97 12.24 -2.57 -4.50
C ASN A 97 11.30 -2.13 -5.62
N VAL A 98 11.72 -1.12 -6.39
CA VAL A 98 10.90 -0.57 -7.47
C VAL A 98 10.99 -1.48 -8.69
N HIS A 99 9.84 -1.76 -9.28
CA HIS A 99 9.71 -2.55 -10.50
C HIS A 99 9.12 -1.70 -11.62
N LYS A 100 9.60 -1.91 -12.82
CA LYS A 100 9.02 -1.29 -14.00
C LYS A 100 7.81 -2.10 -14.44
N SER A 101 6.74 -1.41 -14.77
CA SER A 101 5.50 -2.04 -15.26
C SER A 101 5.64 -2.55 -16.68
#